data_2bcc20bb07fc0518c55f8a14e0828ce5
#
_entry.id   2bcc20bb07fc0518c55f8a14e0828ce5
#
_cell.length_a   1.000
_cell.length_b   1.000
_cell.length_c   1.000
_cell.angle_alpha   90.00
_cell.angle_beta   90.00
_cell.angle_gamma   90.00
#
_symmetry.space_group_name_H-M   'P 1'
#
loop_
_entity.id
_entity.type
_entity.pdbx_description
1 polymer ?
#
loop_
_entity_poly.entity_id
_entity_poly.type
_entity_poly.pdbx_seq_one_letter_code
_entity_poly.pdbx_strand_id
1 'polypeptide(L)'
;ASVRNFKLEYLAHINEKQCYYGVRHSIPCTAVCPAHVDVPGYIALVKEGRYEDAVKLIRKDNPFPSVCGYVCEHPCENHCRRGIIDDPVNICGLKRFAVDNAKNVPLPKIAEKTGKKVAIVGGGPGGLTTAYFLTLMGHETVVYEKRHKLGGMLRYGIPDYRLPQNVLDSDIDYILNSGVKVVLDSN
;
A
#
# COMPACT_ATOMS: atom_id res chain seq x y z
N ALA A 1 13.32 30.29 5.44
CA ALA A 1 13.15 29.91 4.04
C ALA A 1 11.85 29.13 3.89
N SER A 2 11.01 29.51 2.94
CA SER A 2 9.70 28.85 2.77
C SER A 2 9.92 27.44 2.20
N VAL A 3 9.04 26.50 2.57
CA VAL A 3 9.02 25.11 2.06
C VAL A 3 9.04 25.05 0.53
N ARG A 4 8.53 26.09 -0.13
CA ARG A 4 8.59 26.26 -1.60
C ARG A 4 10.01 26.42 -2.14
N ASN A 5 10.84 27.22 -1.51
CA ASN A 5 12.22 27.44 -1.98
C ASN A 5 13.09 26.21 -1.79
N PHE A 6 12.93 25.50 -0.67
CA PHE A 6 13.64 24.25 -0.43
C PHE A 6 13.35 23.18 -1.50
N LYS A 7 12.10 23.10 -1.96
CA LYS A 7 11.69 22.15 -3.02
C LYS A 7 12.32 22.50 -4.37
N LEU A 8 12.47 23.80 -4.68
CA LEU A 8 13.05 24.27 -5.93
C LEU A 8 14.57 24.07 -5.97
N GLU A 9 15.28 24.36 -4.90
CA GLU A 9 16.73 24.15 -4.81
C GLU A 9 17.09 22.66 -4.88
N TYR A 10 16.29 21.81 -4.24
CA TYR A 10 16.50 20.36 -4.29
C TYR A 10 16.27 19.79 -5.69
N LEU A 11 15.28 20.29 -6.43
CA LEU A 11 14.99 19.87 -7.80
C LEU A 11 16.05 20.34 -8.80
N ALA A 12 16.72 21.47 -8.55
CA ALA A 12 17.77 22.00 -9.40
C ALA A 12 19.04 21.10 -9.48
N HIS A 13 19.24 20.23 -8.51
CA HIS A 13 20.38 19.30 -8.45
C HIS A 13 20.07 17.89 -8.99
N ILE A 14 18.84 17.65 -9.44
CA ILE A 14 18.43 16.36 -10.00
C ILE A 14 18.63 16.41 -11.52
N ASN A 15 19.43 15.48 -12.07
CA ASN A 15 19.56 15.39 -13.52
C ASN A 15 18.27 14.86 -14.18
N GLU A 16 18.10 15.11 -15.48
CA GLU A 16 16.88 14.75 -16.22
C GLU A 16 16.50 13.25 -16.12
N LYS A 17 17.47 12.35 -16.02
CA LYS A 17 17.20 10.90 -15.84
C LYS A 17 16.58 10.60 -14.48
N GLN A 18 16.97 11.31 -13.43
CA GLN A 18 16.36 11.16 -12.09
C GLN A 18 14.95 11.75 -12.06
N CYS A 19 14.67 12.78 -12.83
CA CYS A 19 13.32 13.34 -13.00
C CYS A 19 12.37 12.37 -13.73
N TYR A 20 12.87 11.55 -14.65
CA TYR A 20 12.03 10.61 -15.42
C TYR A 20 11.49 9.45 -14.58
N TYR A 21 12.22 8.99 -13.56
CA TYR A 21 11.73 8.01 -12.58
C TYR A 21 10.84 8.62 -11.49
N GLY A 22 10.48 9.88 -11.66
CA GLY A 22 9.55 10.61 -10.83
C GLY A 22 10.18 11.11 -9.53
N VAL A 23 9.71 12.26 -9.10
CA VAL A 23 10.04 12.92 -7.82
C VAL A 23 9.88 11.97 -6.62
N ARG A 24 9.15 10.87 -6.77
CA ARG A 24 8.95 9.81 -5.76
C ARG A 24 10.27 9.21 -5.26
N HIS A 25 11.24 8.94 -6.14
CA HIS A 25 12.50 8.30 -5.76
C HIS A 25 13.48 9.26 -5.07
N SER A 26 13.27 10.56 -5.17
CA SER A 26 14.11 11.57 -4.55
C SER A 26 13.70 11.91 -3.11
N ILE A 27 12.50 11.49 -2.67
CA ILE A 27 11.98 11.74 -1.32
C ILE A 27 12.34 10.53 -0.44
N PRO A 28 13.17 10.70 0.60
CA PRO A 28 13.72 9.57 1.35
C PRO A 28 12.66 8.59 1.87
N CYS A 29 11.58 9.08 2.45
CA CYS A 29 10.51 8.23 2.98
C CYS A 29 9.80 7.38 1.92
N THR A 30 9.68 7.89 0.68
CA THR A 30 9.13 7.13 -0.45
C THR A 30 10.18 6.19 -1.05
N ALA A 31 11.44 6.64 -1.15
CA ALA A 31 12.52 5.87 -1.76
C ALA A 31 12.86 4.61 -0.95
N VAL A 32 12.87 4.69 0.38
CA VAL A 32 13.17 3.53 1.26
C VAL A 32 11.95 2.64 1.52
N CYS A 33 10.74 3.06 1.13
CA CYS A 33 9.56 2.22 1.23
C CYS A 33 9.63 1.10 0.19
N PRO A 34 9.60 -0.20 0.58
CA PRO A 34 9.66 -1.30 -0.38
C PRO A 34 8.52 -1.28 -1.42
N ALA A 35 7.37 -0.71 -1.06
CA ALA A 35 6.23 -0.53 -1.96
C ALA A 35 6.20 0.84 -2.65
N HIS A 36 7.19 1.71 -2.40
CA HIS A 36 7.28 3.07 -2.97
C HIS A 36 6.01 3.93 -2.81
N VAL A 37 5.29 3.75 -1.70
CA VAL A 37 4.07 4.50 -1.40
C VAL A 37 4.36 5.99 -1.37
N ASP A 38 3.48 6.79 -1.96
CA ASP A 38 3.56 8.26 -1.94
C ASP A 38 3.26 8.81 -0.53
N VAL A 39 4.30 8.78 0.34
CA VAL A 39 4.19 9.17 1.75
C VAL A 39 3.77 10.63 1.91
N PRO A 40 4.41 11.62 1.26
CA PRO A 40 3.99 13.02 1.39
C PRO A 40 2.57 13.26 0.88
N GLY A 41 2.17 12.57 -0.19
CA GLY A 41 0.85 12.71 -0.78
C GLY A 41 -0.25 12.29 0.19
N TYR A 42 -0.17 11.09 0.78
CA TYR A 42 -1.22 10.67 1.69
C TYR A 42 -1.21 11.44 3.02
N ILE A 43 -0.04 11.89 3.51
CA ILE A 43 0.03 12.74 4.71
C ILE A 43 -0.65 14.08 4.48
N ALA A 44 -0.48 14.68 3.30
CA ALA A 44 -1.18 15.91 2.94
C ALA A 44 -2.71 15.72 2.95
N LEU A 45 -3.20 14.60 2.40
CA LEU A 45 -4.62 14.26 2.41
C LEU A 45 -5.15 14.00 3.83
N VAL A 46 -4.37 13.34 4.68
CA VAL A 46 -4.71 13.16 6.11
C VAL A 46 -4.84 14.51 6.82
N LYS A 47 -3.92 15.45 6.57
CA LYS A 47 -3.99 16.80 7.12
C LYS A 47 -5.28 17.54 6.71
N GLU A 48 -5.78 17.28 5.50
CA GLU A 48 -7.02 17.86 4.97
C GLU A 48 -8.28 17.13 5.46
N GLY A 49 -8.16 16.05 6.24
CA GLY A 49 -9.28 15.20 6.66
C GLY A 49 -9.85 14.30 5.56
N ARG A 50 -9.13 14.14 4.45
CA ARG A 50 -9.54 13.35 3.26
C ARG A 50 -9.00 11.92 3.37
N TYR A 51 -9.51 11.17 4.34
CA TYR A 51 -8.97 9.85 4.70
C TYR A 51 -9.20 8.81 3.60
N GLU A 52 -10.35 8.81 2.94
CA GLU A 52 -10.66 7.91 1.82
C GLU A 52 -9.70 8.12 0.65
N ASP A 53 -9.39 9.38 0.31
CA ASP A 53 -8.44 9.72 -0.74
C ASP A 53 -7.01 9.32 -0.35
N ALA A 54 -6.65 9.48 0.93
CA ALA A 54 -5.36 9.04 1.45
C ALA A 54 -5.19 7.51 1.32
N VAL A 55 -6.19 6.72 1.72
CA VAL A 55 -6.16 5.25 1.60
C VAL A 55 -6.17 4.82 0.13
N LYS A 56 -6.95 5.49 -0.72
CA LYS A 56 -6.95 5.26 -2.17
C LYS A 56 -5.57 5.52 -2.78
N LEU A 57 -4.88 6.58 -2.35
CA LEU A 57 -3.52 6.88 -2.81
C LEU A 57 -2.53 5.80 -2.37
N ILE A 58 -2.61 5.34 -1.11
CA ILE A 58 -1.75 4.26 -0.61
C ILE A 58 -1.98 2.97 -1.41
N ARG A 59 -3.24 2.62 -1.71
CA ARG A 59 -3.61 1.39 -2.44
C ARG A 59 -3.17 1.35 -3.90
N LYS A 60 -2.70 2.45 -4.46
CA LYS A 60 -2.05 2.44 -5.77
C LYS A 60 -0.79 1.57 -5.81
N ASP A 61 -0.06 1.55 -4.69
CA ASP A 61 1.25 0.90 -4.60
C ASP A 61 1.22 -0.25 -3.57
N ASN A 62 0.28 -0.22 -2.61
CA ASN A 62 0.17 -1.19 -1.52
C ASN A 62 -1.29 -1.54 -1.23
N PRO A 63 -1.78 -2.74 -1.61
CA PRO A 63 -3.15 -3.16 -1.37
C PRO A 63 -3.44 -3.56 0.08
N PHE A 64 -2.41 -3.61 0.97
CA PHE A 64 -2.52 -3.93 2.39
C PHE A 64 -2.21 -2.75 3.31
N PRO A 65 -2.89 -1.59 3.18
CA PRO A 65 -2.60 -0.43 4.01
C PRO A 65 -2.90 -0.67 5.49
N SER A 66 -3.96 -1.42 5.80
CA SER A 66 -4.36 -1.73 7.18
C SER A 66 -3.31 -2.61 7.85
N VAL A 67 -2.94 -3.72 7.22
CA VAL A 67 -1.86 -4.61 7.70
C VAL A 67 -0.57 -3.83 7.93
N CYS A 68 -0.15 -3.02 6.96
CA CYS A 68 1.07 -2.23 7.09
C CYS A 68 0.99 -1.17 8.20
N GLY A 69 -0.20 -0.70 8.56
CA GLY A 69 -0.41 0.18 9.72
C GLY A 69 -0.10 -0.50 11.06
N TYR A 70 -0.13 -1.84 11.11
CA TYR A 70 0.08 -2.63 12.32
C TYR A 70 1.46 -3.27 12.41
N VAL A 71 2.03 -3.74 11.28
CA VAL A 71 3.21 -4.62 11.31
C VAL A 71 4.40 -4.14 10.48
N CYS A 72 4.30 -2.98 9.84
CA CYS A 72 5.41 -2.42 9.06
C CYS A 72 6.58 -2.02 9.97
N GLU A 73 7.80 -2.34 9.55
CA GLU A 73 9.05 -1.90 10.21
C GLU A 73 9.36 -0.40 9.99
N HIS A 74 8.51 0.31 9.26
CA HIS A 74 8.53 1.76 8.96
C HIS A 74 9.93 2.36 8.68
N PRO A 75 10.73 1.80 7.74
CA PRO A 75 12.04 2.35 7.41
C PRO A 75 11.99 3.82 6.95
N CYS A 76 10.82 4.27 6.49
CA CYS A 76 10.57 5.65 6.11
C CYS A 76 10.76 6.65 7.27
N GLU A 77 10.46 6.26 8.51
CA GLU A 77 10.65 7.09 9.69
C GLU A 77 12.13 7.21 10.03
N ASN A 78 12.91 6.12 9.95
CA ASN A 78 14.35 6.12 10.17
C ASN A 78 15.12 7.01 9.17
N HIS A 79 14.54 7.23 7.98
CA HIS A 79 15.11 8.10 6.94
C HIS A 79 14.37 9.43 6.80
N CYS A 80 13.53 9.77 7.78
CA CYS A 80 12.80 11.03 7.76
C CYS A 80 13.75 12.20 7.99
N ARG A 81 13.79 13.15 7.05
CA ARG A 81 14.63 14.36 7.19
C ARG A 81 14.24 15.23 8.37
N ARG A 82 13.01 15.15 8.84
CA ARG A 82 12.60 15.86 10.03
C ARG A 82 13.41 15.42 11.26
N GLY A 83 13.76 14.13 11.35
CA GLY A 83 14.62 13.59 12.41
C GLY A 83 16.03 14.19 12.49
N ILE A 84 16.44 15.04 11.52
CA ILE A 84 17.68 15.82 11.59
C ILE A 84 17.50 17.06 12.47
N ILE A 85 16.26 17.54 12.62
CA ILE A 85 15.92 18.78 13.35
C ILE A 85 15.34 18.46 14.73
N ASP A 86 14.42 17.51 14.74
CA ASP A 86 13.70 17.01 15.93
C ASP A 86 13.28 15.52 15.72
N ASP A 87 12.09 15.13 16.13
CA ASP A 87 11.61 13.78 15.93
C ASP A 87 11.10 13.53 14.50
N PRO A 88 11.28 12.30 13.94
CA PRO A 88 10.72 11.95 12.66
C PRO A 88 9.18 12.03 12.68
N VAL A 89 8.58 12.29 11.51
CA VAL A 89 7.13 12.23 11.36
C VAL A 89 6.66 10.80 11.62
N ASN A 90 5.63 10.62 12.45
CA ASN A 90 4.99 9.31 12.69
C ASN A 90 4.20 8.85 11.45
N ILE A 91 4.93 8.41 10.44
CA ILE A 91 4.42 8.08 9.10
C ILE A 91 3.51 6.86 9.15
N CYS A 92 3.91 5.84 9.90
CA CYS A 92 3.14 4.60 10.05
C CYS A 92 1.85 4.84 10.85
N GLY A 93 1.94 5.63 11.93
CA GLY A 93 0.78 6.03 12.72
C GLY A 93 -0.24 6.84 11.91
N LEU A 94 0.22 7.77 11.07
CA LEU A 94 -0.66 8.53 10.17
C LEU A 94 -1.33 7.64 9.11
N LYS A 95 -0.62 6.63 8.59
CA LYS A 95 -1.22 5.62 7.70
C LYS A 95 -2.34 4.85 8.40
N ARG A 96 -2.06 4.34 9.61
CA ARG A 96 -3.06 3.64 10.41
C ARG A 96 -4.26 4.54 10.71
N PHE A 97 -4.01 5.78 11.14
CA PHE A 97 -5.06 6.75 11.38
C PHE A 97 -5.95 6.99 10.15
N ALA A 98 -5.35 7.11 8.96
CA ALA A 98 -6.11 7.25 7.72
C ALA A 98 -7.03 6.05 7.47
N VAL A 99 -6.51 4.84 7.65
CA VAL A 99 -7.29 3.59 7.45
C VAL A 99 -8.42 3.48 8.47
N ASP A 100 -8.14 3.76 9.74
CA ASP A 100 -9.12 3.65 10.82
C ASP A 100 -10.28 4.66 10.68
N ASN A 101 -10.06 5.78 9.97
CA ASN A 101 -11.06 6.84 9.76
C ASN A 101 -11.69 6.82 8.36
N ALA A 102 -11.14 6.09 7.41
CA ALA A 102 -11.73 5.94 6.07
C ALA A 102 -12.92 4.96 6.12
N LYS A 103 -14.12 5.42 5.71
CA LYS A 103 -15.35 4.63 5.80
C LYS A 103 -15.65 3.87 4.50
N ASN A 104 -15.55 4.55 3.36
CA ASN A 104 -15.96 4.02 2.06
C ASN A 104 -14.88 4.32 1.01
N VAL A 105 -13.87 3.47 0.93
CA VAL A 105 -12.81 3.60 -0.09
C VAL A 105 -13.28 2.92 -1.37
N PRO A 106 -13.54 3.68 -2.47
CA PRO A 106 -14.01 3.08 -3.70
C PRO A 106 -12.92 2.21 -4.34
N LEU A 107 -13.36 1.16 -5.01
CA LEU A 107 -12.47 0.35 -5.83
C LEU A 107 -11.94 1.17 -7.02
N PRO A 108 -10.67 0.97 -7.42
CA PRO A 108 -10.13 1.61 -8.60
C PRO A 108 -10.84 1.10 -9.87
N LYS A 109 -10.80 1.92 -10.91
CA LYS A 109 -11.34 1.52 -12.21
C LYS A 109 -10.52 0.34 -12.76
N ILE A 110 -11.21 -0.74 -13.09
CA ILE A 110 -10.63 -1.91 -13.75
C ILE A 110 -10.49 -1.60 -15.25
N ALA A 111 -9.35 -1.99 -15.84
CA ALA A 111 -9.12 -1.86 -17.26
C ALA A 111 -10.05 -2.80 -18.07
N GLU A 112 -10.12 -2.59 -19.38
CA GLU A 112 -10.89 -3.46 -20.27
C GLU A 112 -10.38 -4.90 -20.19
N LYS A 113 -11.33 -5.86 -20.31
CA LYS A 113 -11.01 -7.28 -20.22
C LYS A 113 -10.02 -7.69 -21.32
N THR A 114 -8.90 -8.27 -20.93
CA THR A 114 -7.87 -8.76 -21.86
C THR A 114 -8.17 -10.14 -22.43
N GLY A 115 -9.16 -10.87 -21.90
CA GLY A 115 -9.44 -12.26 -22.23
C GLY A 115 -8.44 -13.28 -21.67
N LYS A 116 -7.39 -12.83 -20.99
CA LYS A 116 -6.36 -13.69 -20.38
C LYS A 116 -6.79 -14.13 -18.98
N LYS A 117 -6.54 -15.43 -18.68
CA LYS A 117 -6.76 -16.04 -17.37
C LYS A 117 -5.41 -16.30 -16.71
N VAL A 118 -5.28 -15.94 -15.44
CA VAL A 118 -4.05 -16.13 -14.64
C VAL A 118 -4.39 -16.91 -13.39
N ALA A 119 -3.73 -18.06 -13.22
CA ALA A 119 -3.77 -18.85 -11.99
C ALA A 119 -2.62 -18.41 -11.09
N ILE A 120 -2.93 -18.16 -9.83
CA ILE A 120 -1.97 -17.74 -8.80
C ILE A 120 -1.96 -18.78 -7.70
N VAL A 121 -0.79 -19.33 -7.39
CA VAL A 121 -0.63 -20.35 -6.35
C VAL A 121 -0.20 -19.69 -5.04
N GLY A 122 -1.04 -19.80 -4.03
CA GLY A 122 -0.85 -19.25 -2.70
C GLY A 122 -1.62 -17.95 -2.43
N GLY A 123 -2.49 -17.97 -1.42
CA GLY A 123 -3.32 -16.85 -0.95
C GLY A 123 -2.66 -16.02 0.15
N GLY A 124 -1.34 -15.96 0.19
CA GLY A 124 -0.58 -15.05 1.04
C GLY A 124 -0.51 -13.63 0.48
N PRO A 125 0.19 -12.68 1.17
CA PRO A 125 0.24 -11.29 0.75
C PRO A 125 0.78 -11.10 -0.67
N GLY A 126 1.80 -11.87 -1.08
CA GLY A 126 2.36 -11.80 -2.43
C GLY A 126 1.36 -12.22 -3.50
N GLY A 127 0.68 -13.37 -3.32
CA GLY A 127 -0.32 -13.87 -4.27
C GLY A 127 -1.53 -12.95 -4.36
N LEU A 128 -2.04 -12.47 -3.24
CA LEU A 128 -3.18 -11.54 -3.21
C LEU A 128 -2.83 -10.19 -3.85
N THR A 129 -1.61 -9.66 -3.60
CA THR A 129 -1.13 -8.44 -4.26
C THR A 129 -1.04 -8.62 -5.78
N THR A 130 -0.48 -9.74 -6.22
CA THR A 130 -0.38 -10.09 -7.65
C THR A 130 -1.77 -10.19 -8.27
N ALA A 131 -2.70 -10.91 -7.62
CA ALA A 131 -4.07 -11.05 -8.08
C ALA A 131 -4.77 -9.69 -8.22
N TYR A 132 -4.63 -8.84 -7.23
CA TYR A 132 -5.21 -7.50 -7.23
C TYR A 132 -4.76 -6.69 -8.44
N PHE A 133 -3.46 -6.52 -8.63
CA PHE A 133 -2.94 -5.70 -9.73
C PHE A 133 -3.26 -6.29 -11.11
N LEU A 134 -3.16 -7.62 -11.27
CA LEU A 134 -3.54 -8.26 -12.53
C LEU A 134 -5.03 -8.12 -12.83
N THR A 135 -5.88 -8.18 -11.80
CA THR A 135 -7.32 -7.91 -11.96
C THR A 135 -7.57 -6.48 -12.41
N LEU A 136 -6.88 -5.50 -11.80
CA LEU A 136 -6.99 -4.10 -12.23
C LEU A 136 -6.53 -3.88 -13.67
N MET A 137 -5.57 -4.68 -14.16
CA MET A 137 -5.12 -4.68 -15.56
C MET A 137 -6.11 -5.38 -16.52
N GLY A 138 -7.26 -5.86 -16.04
CA GLY A 138 -8.30 -6.50 -16.85
C GLY A 138 -8.11 -8.00 -17.10
N HIS A 139 -7.21 -8.66 -16.38
CA HIS A 139 -7.05 -10.11 -16.44
C HIS A 139 -8.06 -10.82 -15.52
N GLU A 140 -8.52 -12.00 -15.91
CA GLU A 140 -9.28 -12.87 -15.02
C GLU A 140 -8.30 -13.63 -14.11
N THR A 141 -8.36 -13.39 -12.80
CA THR A 141 -7.44 -13.99 -11.82
C THR A 141 -8.14 -15.00 -10.94
N VAL A 142 -7.46 -16.12 -10.67
CA VAL A 142 -7.91 -17.16 -9.74
C VAL A 142 -6.75 -17.49 -8.80
N VAL A 143 -6.96 -17.29 -7.50
CA VAL A 143 -6.00 -17.65 -6.45
C VAL A 143 -6.35 -19.04 -5.91
N TYR A 144 -5.41 -19.96 -5.96
CA TYR A 144 -5.50 -21.30 -5.37
C TYR A 144 -4.74 -21.31 -4.05
N GLU A 145 -5.43 -21.58 -2.96
CA GLU A 145 -4.85 -21.62 -1.61
C GLU A 145 -5.12 -23.01 -0.97
N LYS A 146 -4.05 -23.60 -0.43
CA LYS A 146 -4.13 -24.92 0.20
C LYS A 146 -4.81 -24.91 1.58
N ARG A 147 -4.93 -23.77 2.21
CA ARG A 147 -5.53 -23.62 3.54
C ARG A 147 -6.99 -23.13 3.43
N HIS A 148 -7.73 -23.26 4.55
CA HIS A 148 -9.13 -22.85 4.66
C HIS A 148 -9.33 -21.33 4.66
N LYS A 149 -8.26 -20.53 4.85
CA LYS A 149 -8.33 -19.08 4.90
C LYS A 149 -7.15 -18.45 4.18
N LEU A 150 -7.42 -17.31 3.54
CA LEU A 150 -6.42 -16.45 2.93
C LEU A 150 -5.58 -15.71 3.98
N GLY A 151 -4.46 -15.13 3.54
CA GLY A 151 -3.58 -14.30 4.35
C GLY A 151 -2.19 -14.88 4.56
N GLY A 152 -2.00 -16.18 4.33
CA GLY A 152 -0.69 -16.84 4.45
C GLY A 152 -0.02 -16.54 5.79
N MET A 153 1.26 -16.13 5.79
CA MET A 153 2.00 -15.84 7.02
C MET A 153 1.46 -14.66 7.83
N LEU A 154 0.72 -13.74 7.23
CA LEU A 154 0.05 -12.67 7.97
C LEU A 154 -1.00 -13.23 8.94
N ARG A 155 -1.69 -14.31 8.55
CA ARG A 155 -2.71 -14.96 9.37
C ARG A 155 -2.15 -16.03 10.30
N TYR A 156 -1.24 -16.86 9.79
CA TYR A 156 -0.80 -18.05 10.48
C TYR A 156 0.53 -17.89 11.24
N GLY A 157 1.26 -16.80 10.98
CA GLY A 157 2.57 -16.52 11.58
C GLY A 157 2.59 -15.33 12.52
N ILE A 158 1.69 -14.35 12.34
CA ILE A 158 1.64 -13.15 13.18
C ILE A 158 0.54 -13.34 14.24
N PRO A 159 0.85 -13.19 15.53
CA PRO A 159 -0.16 -13.31 16.60
C PRO A 159 -1.24 -12.23 16.52
N ASP A 160 -2.46 -12.57 16.93
CA ASP A 160 -3.65 -11.71 16.85
C ASP A 160 -3.50 -10.39 17.63
N TYR A 161 -2.74 -10.38 18.72
CA TYR A 161 -2.46 -9.16 19.48
C TYR A 161 -1.57 -8.17 18.70
N ARG A 162 -0.78 -8.65 17.72
CA ARG A 162 0.06 -7.83 16.84
C ARG A 162 -0.68 -7.43 15.57
N LEU A 163 -1.41 -8.35 14.97
CA LEU A 163 -2.24 -8.12 13.77
C LEU A 163 -3.61 -8.76 13.98
N PRO A 164 -4.62 -7.99 14.43
CA PRO A 164 -5.98 -8.49 14.58
C PRO A 164 -6.54 -9.06 13.27
N GLN A 165 -7.25 -10.19 13.36
CA GLN A 165 -7.77 -10.89 12.19
C GLN A 165 -8.73 -10.02 11.37
N ASN A 166 -9.57 -9.24 12.02
CA ASN A 166 -10.50 -8.33 11.34
C ASN A 166 -9.80 -7.25 10.52
N VAL A 167 -8.60 -6.81 10.93
CA VAL A 167 -7.77 -5.85 10.18
C VAL A 167 -7.24 -6.49 8.91
N LEU A 168 -6.74 -7.72 9.01
CA LEU A 168 -6.28 -8.50 7.85
C LEU A 168 -7.45 -8.79 6.90
N ASP A 169 -8.59 -9.21 7.43
CA ASP A 169 -9.78 -9.53 6.64
C ASP A 169 -10.28 -8.32 5.87
N SER A 170 -10.25 -7.12 6.45
CA SER A 170 -10.64 -5.88 5.77
C SER A 170 -9.83 -5.62 4.50
N ASP A 171 -8.49 -5.81 4.53
CA ASP A 171 -7.67 -5.64 3.34
C ASP A 171 -7.90 -6.78 2.32
N ILE A 172 -8.07 -8.02 2.78
CA ILE A 172 -8.38 -9.17 1.92
C ILE A 172 -9.73 -8.96 1.22
N ASP A 173 -10.76 -8.59 1.94
CA ASP A 173 -12.10 -8.35 1.40
C ASP A 173 -12.09 -7.25 0.33
N TYR A 174 -11.32 -6.18 0.57
CA TYR A 174 -11.15 -5.14 -0.44
C TYR A 174 -10.52 -5.69 -1.73
N ILE A 175 -9.50 -6.55 -1.62
CA ILE A 175 -8.87 -7.21 -2.77
C ILE A 175 -9.86 -8.12 -3.49
N LEU A 176 -10.62 -8.94 -2.76
CA LEU A 176 -11.60 -9.84 -3.35
C LEU A 176 -12.72 -9.10 -4.05
N ASN A 177 -13.18 -7.99 -3.48
CA ASN A 177 -14.20 -7.12 -4.07
C ASN A 177 -13.77 -6.50 -5.41
N SER A 178 -12.47 -6.48 -5.74
CA SER A 178 -11.99 -6.09 -7.08
C SER A 178 -12.29 -7.11 -8.17
N GLY A 179 -12.79 -8.32 -7.82
CA GLY A 179 -13.13 -9.38 -8.76
C GLY A 179 -12.16 -10.56 -8.80
N VAL A 180 -11.22 -10.62 -7.87
CA VAL A 180 -10.32 -11.77 -7.67
C VAL A 180 -11.13 -12.99 -7.26
N LYS A 181 -10.99 -14.11 -7.99
CA LYS A 181 -11.59 -15.40 -7.63
C LYS A 181 -10.65 -16.21 -6.75
N VAL A 182 -11.22 -17.04 -5.87
CA VAL A 182 -10.46 -17.85 -4.92
C VAL A 182 -10.98 -19.30 -4.91
N VAL A 183 -10.04 -20.23 -4.84
CA VAL A 183 -10.29 -21.65 -4.58
C VAL A 183 -9.47 -22.02 -3.33
N LEU A 184 -10.16 -22.24 -2.23
CA LEU A 184 -9.55 -22.70 -0.97
C LEU A 184 -9.42 -24.23 -0.97
N ASP A 185 -8.66 -24.76 0.03
CA ASP A 185 -8.44 -26.19 0.22
C ASP A 185 -7.92 -26.92 -1.05
N SER A 186 -7.17 -26.19 -1.87
CA SER A 186 -6.62 -26.67 -3.13
C SER A 186 -5.19 -27.18 -2.92
N ASN A 187 -4.99 -28.48 -3.06
CA ASN A 187 -3.69 -29.17 -2.98
C ASN A 187 -3.03 -29.27 -4.36
#